data_538ff5e6f35a57649268f03b30da5670
#
_entry.id   538ff5e6f35a57649268f03b30da5670
#
_cell.length_a   1.000
_cell.length_b   1.000
_cell.length_c   1.000
_cell.angle_alpha   90.00
_cell.angle_beta   90.00
_cell.angle_gamma   90.00
#
_symmetry.space_group_name_H-M   'P 1'
#
loop_
_entity.id
_entity.type
_entity.pdbx_description
1 polymer ?
#
loop_
_entity_poly.entity_id
_entity_poly.type
_entity_poly.pdbx_seq_one_letter_code
_entity_poly.pdbx_strand_id
1 'polypeptide(L)'
;AGVDPALVHHYFGTKTELFAAAIHIPIDPMSIIRPLREVPVEEIGHVIPTLLLPIWDSEIGKGFIATLRSLLGGSAADVSMVRSFLQEVIAAEVGPRVDNPPGTGRIRVQFVASQLVGIVMARYILELEPFKSLPVQQVADTIGPNLQRYLTGDLSALSQD
;
A
#
# COMPACT_ATOMS: atom_id res chain seq x y z
N ALA A 1 22.16 -18.28 2.36
CA ALA A 1 21.60 -19.55 1.89
C ALA A 1 21.43 -19.40 0.37
N GLY A 2 22.24 -20.18 -0.40
CA GLY A 2 22.26 -20.11 -1.86
C GLY A 2 21.05 -20.86 -2.44
N VAL A 3 19.92 -20.19 -2.55
CA VAL A 3 18.76 -20.66 -3.30
C VAL A 3 18.86 -20.05 -4.69
N ASP A 4 18.76 -20.89 -5.74
CA ASP A 4 18.78 -20.44 -7.12
C ASP A 4 17.55 -19.53 -7.39
N PRO A 5 17.73 -18.30 -7.89
CA PRO A 5 16.61 -17.40 -8.23
C PRO A 5 15.60 -18.02 -9.21
N ALA A 6 16.04 -18.92 -10.10
CA ALA A 6 15.17 -19.63 -11.02
C ALA A 6 14.23 -20.61 -10.31
N LEU A 7 14.68 -21.25 -9.23
CA LEU A 7 13.87 -22.13 -8.39
C LEU A 7 12.79 -21.33 -7.64
N VAL A 8 13.13 -20.17 -7.11
CA VAL A 8 12.18 -19.27 -6.44
C VAL A 8 11.08 -18.83 -7.41
N HIS A 9 11.45 -18.48 -8.65
CA HIS A 9 10.49 -18.10 -9.69
C HIS A 9 9.58 -19.26 -10.10
N HIS A 10 10.10 -20.49 -10.09
CA HIS A 10 9.34 -21.68 -10.45
C HIS A 10 8.30 -22.08 -9.38
N TYR A 11 8.64 -21.91 -8.08
CA TYR A 11 7.77 -22.29 -6.96
C TYR A 11 6.80 -21.17 -6.52
N PHE A 12 7.16 -19.91 -6.66
CA PHE A 12 6.40 -18.77 -6.13
C PHE A 12 5.92 -17.80 -7.21
N GLY A 13 6.17 -18.08 -8.49
CA GLY A 13 5.73 -17.25 -9.61
C GLY A 13 6.35 -15.85 -9.58
N THR A 14 5.52 -14.83 -9.43
CA THR A 14 5.96 -13.43 -9.40
C THR A 14 6.46 -13.00 -8.01
N LYS A 15 7.23 -11.88 -7.96
CA LYS A 15 7.63 -11.24 -6.69
C LYS A 15 6.44 -10.94 -5.78
N THR A 16 5.29 -10.65 -6.37
CA THR A 16 4.04 -10.35 -5.66
C THR A 16 3.48 -11.61 -4.97
N GLU A 17 3.50 -12.74 -5.66
CA GLU A 17 3.06 -14.03 -5.09
C GLU A 17 4.01 -14.49 -3.99
N LEU A 18 5.31 -14.30 -4.17
CA LEU A 18 6.31 -14.56 -3.12
C LEU A 18 6.06 -13.69 -1.88
N PHE A 19 5.75 -12.40 -2.07
CA PHE A 19 5.41 -11.50 -0.99
C PHE A 19 4.15 -11.94 -0.26
N ALA A 20 3.06 -12.25 -0.99
CA ALA A 20 1.81 -12.74 -0.42
C ALA A 20 2.00 -14.02 0.39
N ALA A 21 2.80 -14.96 -0.13
CA ALA A 21 3.13 -16.21 0.55
C ALA A 21 3.94 -15.96 1.84
N ALA A 22 4.91 -15.05 1.80
CA ALA A 22 5.78 -14.76 2.94
C ALA A 22 5.04 -14.07 4.10
N ILE A 23 4.04 -13.23 3.80
CA ILE A 23 3.22 -12.54 4.81
C ILE A 23 1.89 -13.26 5.10
N HIS A 24 1.75 -14.49 4.61
CA HIS A 24 0.56 -15.35 4.82
C HIS A 24 -0.76 -14.66 4.45
N ILE A 25 -0.77 -13.79 3.43
CA ILE A 25 -1.99 -13.20 2.89
C ILE A 25 -2.55 -14.14 1.83
N PRO A 26 -3.75 -14.68 2.01
CA PRO A 26 -4.38 -15.58 1.05
C PRO A 26 -5.03 -14.83 -0.15
N ILE A 27 -4.62 -13.59 -0.40
CA ILE A 27 -5.07 -12.78 -1.54
C ILE A 27 -3.84 -12.33 -2.33
N ASP A 28 -3.92 -12.45 -3.67
CA ASP A 28 -2.97 -11.80 -4.56
C ASP A 28 -3.11 -10.27 -4.41
N PRO A 29 -2.08 -9.54 -3.91
CA PRO A 29 -2.14 -8.09 -3.78
C PRO A 29 -2.44 -7.38 -5.09
N MET A 30 -2.08 -7.98 -6.24
CA MET A 30 -2.38 -7.45 -7.56
C MET A 30 -3.88 -7.47 -7.87
N SER A 31 -4.64 -8.39 -7.27
CA SER A 31 -6.11 -8.39 -7.42
C SER A 31 -6.76 -7.11 -6.85
N ILE A 32 -6.11 -6.46 -5.89
CA ILE A 32 -6.54 -5.20 -5.29
C ILE A 32 -6.05 -4.00 -6.11
N ILE A 33 -4.82 -4.10 -6.65
CA ILE A 33 -4.18 -2.97 -7.35
C ILE A 33 -4.65 -2.87 -8.80
N ARG A 34 -4.88 -3.99 -9.49
CA ARG A 34 -5.30 -4.02 -10.89
C ARG A 34 -6.56 -3.18 -11.17
N PRO A 35 -7.61 -3.21 -10.34
CA PRO A 35 -8.78 -2.36 -10.56
C PRO A 35 -8.46 -0.86 -10.63
N LEU A 36 -7.40 -0.41 -9.94
CA LEU A 36 -6.98 0.99 -10.00
C LEU A 36 -6.51 1.42 -11.39
N ARG A 37 -6.17 0.49 -12.28
CA ARG A 37 -5.77 0.80 -13.67
C ARG A 37 -6.90 1.46 -14.47
N GLU A 38 -8.13 1.06 -14.20
CA GLU A 38 -9.33 1.55 -14.89
C GLU A 38 -9.91 2.81 -14.24
N VAL A 39 -9.44 3.17 -13.05
CA VAL A 39 -9.90 4.37 -12.33
C VAL A 39 -9.25 5.61 -12.94
N PRO A 40 -9.99 6.70 -13.23
CA PRO A 40 -9.41 7.99 -13.60
C PRO A 40 -8.37 8.45 -12.59
N VAL A 41 -7.29 9.07 -13.07
CA VAL A 41 -6.19 9.50 -12.20
C VAL A 41 -6.66 10.44 -11.10
N GLU A 42 -7.65 11.28 -11.40
CA GLU A 42 -8.27 12.26 -10.51
C GLU A 42 -9.11 11.63 -9.39
N GLU A 43 -9.41 10.34 -9.48
CA GLU A 43 -10.26 9.61 -8.53
C GLU A 43 -9.48 8.57 -7.71
N ILE A 44 -8.25 8.25 -8.09
CA ILE A 44 -7.45 7.18 -7.44
C ILE A 44 -7.35 7.39 -5.93
N GLY A 45 -7.13 8.63 -5.49
CA GLY A 45 -7.00 8.96 -4.07
C GLY A 45 -8.25 8.67 -3.25
N HIS A 46 -9.44 8.81 -3.85
CA HIS A 46 -10.72 8.48 -3.21
C HIS A 46 -11.02 6.99 -3.24
N VAL A 47 -10.63 6.31 -4.34
CA VAL A 47 -10.90 4.88 -4.52
C VAL A 47 -10.01 4.01 -3.63
N ILE A 48 -8.74 4.38 -3.43
CA ILE A 48 -7.80 3.60 -2.61
C ILE A 48 -8.37 3.23 -1.23
N PRO A 49 -8.82 4.18 -0.38
CA PRO A 49 -9.30 3.83 0.95
C PRO A 49 -10.62 3.06 0.92
N THR A 50 -11.49 3.29 -0.05
CA THR A 50 -12.74 2.53 -0.20
C THR A 50 -12.51 1.07 -0.59
N LEU A 51 -11.39 0.77 -1.26
CA LEU A 51 -10.99 -0.60 -1.58
C LEU A 51 -10.26 -1.26 -0.40
N LEU A 52 -9.34 -0.56 0.24
CA LEU A 52 -8.44 -1.16 1.24
C LEU A 52 -9.07 -1.32 2.62
N LEU A 53 -9.84 -0.33 3.11
CA LEU A 53 -10.38 -0.37 4.46
C LEU A 53 -11.33 -1.57 4.69
N PRO A 54 -12.27 -1.91 3.78
CA PRO A 54 -13.10 -3.10 3.95
C PRO A 54 -12.29 -4.40 3.97
N ILE A 55 -11.18 -4.47 3.21
CA ILE A 55 -10.29 -5.63 3.22
C ILE A 55 -9.61 -5.75 4.58
N TRP A 56 -9.08 -4.65 5.11
CA TRP A 56 -8.42 -4.65 6.42
C TRP A 56 -9.38 -4.94 7.57
N ASP A 57 -10.65 -4.56 7.46
CA ASP A 57 -11.71 -4.88 8.43
C ASP A 57 -12.17 -6.35 8.35
N SER A 58 -11.84 -7.07 7.26
CA SER A 58 -12.23 -8.46 7.04
C SER A 58 -11.35 -9.45 7.84
N GLU A 59 -11.79 -10.72 7.93
CA GLU A 59 -10.99 -11.80 8.53
C GLU A 59 -9.61 -11.97 7.86
N ILE A 60 -9.56 -11.76 6.55
CA ILE A 60 -8.32 -11.82 5.78
C ILE A 60 -7.38 -10.67 6.19
N GLY A 61 -7.94 -9.48 6.34
CA GLY A 61 -7.20 -8.29 6.79
C GLY A 61 -6.61 -8.45 8.19
N LYS A 62 -7.27 -9.17 9.08
CA LYS A 62 -6.74 -9.47 10.42
C LYS A 62 -5.39 -10.21 10.35
N GLY A 63 -5.23 -11.15 9.44
CA GLY A 63 -3.96 -11.84 9.20
C GLY A 63 -2.87 -10.88 8.74
N PHE A 64 -3.18 -9.99 7.80
CA PHE A 64 -2.27 -8.95 7.33
C PHE A 64 -1.85 -8.00 8.47
N ILE A 65 -2.82 -7.49 9.25
CA ILE A 65 -2.56 -6.62 10.40
C ILE A 65 -1.69 -7.32 11.46
N ALA A 66 -1.94 -8.61 11.73
CA ALA A 66 -1.13 -9.40 12.65
C ALA A 66 0.33 -9.51 12.17
N THR A 67 0.52 -9.71 10.86
CA THR A 67 1.85 -9.72 10.23
C THR A 67 2.53 -8.35 10.36
N LEU A 68 1.84 -7.26 10.05
CA LEU A 68 2.38 -5.90 10.23
C LEU A 68 2.75 -5.61 11.69
N ARG A 69 1.93 -6.06 12.63
CA ARG A 69 2.22 -5.93 14.07
C ARG A 69 3.49 -6.70 14.45
N SER A 70 3.69 -7.89 13.89
CA SER A 70 4.91 -8.68 14.09
C SER A 70 6.13 -8.00 13.48
N LEU A 71 5.99 -7.35 12.32
CA LEU A 71 7.09 -6.62 11.65
C LEU A 71 7.61 -5.43 12.47
N LEU A 72 6.79 -4.81 13.31
CA LEU A 72 7.22 -3.71 14.19
C LEU A 72 8.24 -4.18 15.26
N GLY A 73 8.23 -5.48 15.60
CA GLY A 73 9.24 -6.12 16.46
C GLY A 73 10.20 -7.02 15.71
N GLY A 74 10.14 -7.04 14.37
CA GLY A 74 10.77 -8.04 13.52
C GLY A 74 12.18 -7.69 13.03
N SER A 75 12.72 -8.57 12.19
CA SER A 75 14.07 -8.46 11.64
C SER A 75 14.14 -7.41 10.52
N ALA A 76 15.38 -6.95 10.22
CA ALA A 76 15.65 -6.08 9.07
C ALA A 76 15.20 -6.71 7.71
N ALA A 77 15.17 -8.05 7.63
CA ALA A 77 14.72 -8.78 6.44
C ALA A 77 13.23 -8.59 6.17
N ASP A 78 12.39 -8.59 7.22
CA ASP A 78 10.95 -8.40 7.11
C ASP A 78 10.61 -6.98 6.63
N VAL A 79 11.30 -5.98 7.18
CA VAL A 79 11.17 -4.58 6.74
C VAL A 79 11.62 -4.40 5.28
N SER A 80 12.70 -5.10 4.88
CA SER A 80 13.19 -5.06 3.50
C SER A 80 12.15 -5.61 2.52
N MET A 81 11.45 -6.68 2.88
CA MET A 81 10.41 -7.27 2.04
C MET A 81 9.24 -6.31 1.79
N VAL A 82 8.70 -5.68 2.85
CA VAL A 82 7.64 -4.67 2.73
C VAL A 82 8.10 -3.48 1.88
N ARG A 83 9.34 -3.02 2.09
CA ARG A 83 9.94 -1.95 1.28
C ARG A 83 9.96 -2.32 -0.20
N SER A 84 10.46 -3.51 -0.55
CA SER A 84 10.51 -3.98 -1.94
C SER A 84 9.13 -4.07 -2.56
N PHE A 85 8.13 -4.57 -1.83
CA PHE A 85 6.76 -4.61 -2.30
C PHE A 85 6.21 -3.21 -2.62
N LEU A 86 6.35 -2.28 -1.71
CA LEU A 86 5.87 -0.90 -1.92
C LEU A 86 6.59 -0.23 -3.09
N GLN A 87 7.90 -0.44 -3.23
CA GLN A 87 8.71 0.22 -4.25
C GLN A 87 8.62 -0.45 -5.63
N GLU A 88 8.58 -1.77 -5.68
CA GLU A 88 8.70 -2.51 -6.94
C GLU A 88 7.34 -2.91 -7.50
N VAL A 89 6.33 -3.05 -6.68
CA VAL A 89 4.98 -3.47 -7.11
C VAL A 89 4.05 -2.26 -7.19
N ILE A 90 3.79 -1.59 -6.07
CA ILE A 90 2.80 -0.50 -6.05
C ILE A 90 3.28 0.72 -6.81
N ALA A 91 4.53 1.14 -6.60
CA ALA A 91 5.08 2.30 -7.28
C ALA A 91 5.27 2.07 -8.79
N ALA A 92 5.52 0.82 -9.23
CA ALA A 92 5.59 0.49 -10.64
C ALA A 92 4.23 0.55 -11.35
N GLU A 93 3.14 0.21 -10.65
CA GLU A 93 1.80 0.22 -11.23
C GLU A 93 1.15 1.62 -11.25
N VAL A 94 1.27 2.36 -10.16
CA VAL A 94 0.61 3.67 -9.99
C VAL A 94 1.51 4.83 -10.39
N GLY A 95 2.82 4.71 -10.10
CA GLY A 95 3.80 5.78 -10.30
C GLY A 95 3.78 6.42 -11.70
N PRO A 96 3.83 5.65 -12.80
CA PRO A 96 3.83 6.21 -14.15
C PRO A 96 2.57 7.02 -14.48
N ARG A 97 1.45 6.72 -13.86
CA ARG A 97 0.17 7.40 -14.09
C ARG A 97 0.08 8.78 -13.40
N VAL A 98 0.87 8.96 -12.37
CA VAL A 98 0.91 10.18 -11.54
C VAL A 98 2.22 10.93 -11.65
N ASP A 99 3.04 10.59 -12.65
CA ASP A 99 4.37 11.15 -12.87
C ASP A 99 4.32 12.55 -13.54
N ASN A 100 3.71 13.48 -12.86
CA ASN A 100 3.60 14.87 -13.30
C ASN A 100 3.85 15.84 -12.12
N PRO A 101 4.94 16.62 -12.13
CA PRO A 101 6.03 16.68 -13.14
C PRO A 101 6.81 15.36 -13.29
N PRO A 102 7.46 15.12 -14.44
CA PRO A 102 8.26 13.91 -14.66
C PRO A 102 9.29 13.67 -13.55
N GLY A 103 9.41 12.41 -13.12
CA GLY A 103 10.29 11.99 -12.02
C GLY A 103 9.64 12.03 -10.63
N THR A 104 8.42 12.55 -10.49
CA THR A 104 7.74 12.64 -9.19
C THR A 104 6.85 11.45 -8.85
N GLY A 105 6.50 10.60 -9.82
CA GLY A 105 5.52 9.53 -9.62
C GLY A 105 5.82 8.61 -8.46
N ARG A 106 7.09 8.22 -8.29
CA ARG A 106 7.51 7.35 -7.18
C ARG A 106 7.31 8.00 -5.81
N ILE A 107 7.73 9.24 -5.63
CA ILE A 107 7.60 9.94 -4.35
C ILE A 107 6.13 10.22 -4.02
N ARG A 108 5.30 10.52 -5.02
CA ARG A 108 3.85 10.69 -4.85
C ARG A 108 3.20 9.45 -4.27
N VAL A 109 3.52 8.27 -4.82
CA VAL A 109 3.04 6.98 -4.29
C VAL A 109 3.56 6.73 -2.87
N GLN A 110 4.80 7.11 -2.56
CA GLN A 110 5.34 6.97 -1.21
C GLN A 110 4.61 7.85 -0.18
N PHE A 111 4.18 9.06 -0.53
CA PHE A 111 3.33 9.88 0.34
C PHE A 111 2.00 9.20 0.62
N VAL A 112 1.35 8.65 -0.41
CA VAL A 112 0.10 7.87 -0.21
C VAL A 112 0.35 6.68 0.70
N ALA A 113 1.39 5.89 0.45
CA ALA A 113 1.74 4.74 1.27
C ALA A 113 1.98 5.13 2.74
N SER A 114 2.64 6.26 3.01
CA SER A 114 2.87 6.75 4.37
C SER A 114 1.56 7.07 5.12
N GLN A 115 0.57 7.62 4.42
CA GLN A 115 -0.76 7.87 5.02
C GLN A 115 -1.49 6.56 5.32
N LEU A 116 -1.46 5.60 4.39
CA LEU A 116 -2.09 4.29 4.58
C LEU A 116 -1.46 3.53 5.75
N VAL A 117 -0.13 3.56 5.87
CA VAL A 117 0.59 2.99 7.04
C VAL A 117 0.15 3.69 8.34
N GLY A 118 0.02 5.02 8.31
CA GLY A 118 -0.49 5.79 9.46
C GLY A 118 -1.90 5.37 9.88
N ILE A 119 -2.79 5.13 8.92
CA ILE A 119 -4.16 4.63 9.18
C ILE A 119 -4.11 3.23 9.80
N VAL A 120 -3.31 2.33 9.24
CA VAL A 120 -3.15 0.98 9.81
C VAL A 120 -2.65 1.06 11.24
N MET A 121 -1.64 1.89 11.52
CA MET A 121 -1.13 2.10 12.87
C MET A 121 -2.21 2.61 13.82
N ALA A 122 -2.91 3.69 13.44
CA ALA A 122 -3.86 4.35 14.31
C ALA A 122 -5.13 3.51 14.55
N ARG A 123 -5.68 2.89 13.49
CA ARG A 123 -6.97 2.18 13.53
C ARG A 123 -6.86 0.75 14.02
N TYR A 124 -5.82 0.01 13.59
CA TYR A 124 -5.75 -1.45 13.78
C TYR A 124 -4.65 -1.89 14.75
N ILE A 125 -3.62 -1.09 14.98
CA ILE A 125 -2.51 -1.47 15.87
C ILE A 125 -2.63 -0.76 17.22
N LEU A 126 -2.78 0.57 17.22
CA LEU A 126 -2.94 1.38 18.43
C LEU A 126 -4.40 1.47 18.89
N GLU A 127 -5.33 1.17 18.00
CA GLU A 127 -6.77 1.15 18.27
C GLU A 127 -7.28 2.46 18.89
N LEU A 128 -6.86 3.60 18.30
CA LEU A 128 -7.18 4.93 18.82
C LEU A 128 -8.67 5.26 18.65
N GLU A 129 -9.37 5.50 19.74
CA GLU A 129 -10.74 6.01 19.71
C GLU A 129 -10.74 7.55 19.61
N PRO A 130 -11.74 8.15 18.91
CA PRO A 130 -12.85 7.51 18.21
C PRO A 130 -12.52 6.98 16.80
N PHE A 131 -11.28 7.14 16.33
CA PHE A 131 -10.89 6.82 14.95
C PHE A 131 -11.11 5.35 14.59
N LYS A 132 -10.85 4.42 15.51
CA LYS A 132 -11.08 2.99 15.34
C LYS A 132 -12.55 2.68 15.01
N SER A 133 -13.47 3.35 15.69
CA SER A 133 -14.91 3.10 15.59
C SER A 133 -15.60 3.88 14.47
N LEU A 134 -14.88 4.74 13.72
CA LEU A 134 -15.48 5.47 12.61
C LEU A 134 -15.91 4.51 11.50
N PRO A 135 -17.06 4.76 10.85
CA PRO A 135 -17.45 4.03 9.64
C PRO A 135 -16.38 4.15 8.55
N VAL A 136 -16.12 3.05 7.84
CA VAL A 136 -15.15 2.98 6.73
C VAL A 136 -15.36 4.12 5.73
N GLN A 137 -16.63 4.36 5.33
CA GLN A 137 -16.94 5.41 4.38
C GLN A 137 -16.54 6.80 4.88
N GLN A 138 -16.78 7.10 6.16
CA GLN A 138 -16.40 8.38 6.74
C GLN A 138 -14.87 8.57 6.76
N VAL A 139 -14.13 7.51 7.05
CA VAL A 139 -12.65 7.55 6.98
C VAL A 139 -12.22 7.78 5.53
N ALA A 140 -12.77 7.03 4.57
CA ALA A 140 -12.44 7.14 3.16
C ALA A 140 -12.73 8.55 2.61
N ASP A 141 -13.90 9.11 2.91
CA ASP A 141 -14.31 10.45 2.46
C ASP A 141 -13.40 11.54 3.04
N THR A 142 -12.92 11.34 4.27
CA THR A 142 -12.06 12.30 4.95
C THR A 142 -10.63 12.28 4.43
N ILE A 143 -10.06 11.09 4.19
CA ILE A 143 -8.65 10.95 3.78
C ILE A 143 -8.45 10.97 2.26
N GLY A 144 -9.46 10.57 1.49
CA GLY A 144 -9.40 10.51 0.03
C GLY A 144 -8.89 11.78 -0.63
N PRO A 145 -9.41 12.97 -0.29
CA PRO A 145 -8.91 14.25 -0.80
C PRO A 145 -7.42 14.48 -0.54
N ASN A 146 -6.91 14.07 0.63
CA ASN A 146 -5.50 14.20 0.96
C ASN A 146 -4.63 13.25 0.12
N LEU A 147 -5.08 12.00 -0.05
CA LEU A 147 -4.39 11.05 -0.93
C LEU A 147 -4.38 11.54 -2.37
N GLN A 148 -5.50 12.08 -2.85
CA GLN A 148 -5.61 12.64 -4.19
C GLN A 148 -4.66 13.82 -4.39
N ARG A 149 -4.54 14.70 -3.39
CA ARG A 149 -3.59 15.80 -3.42
C ARG A 149 -2.14 15.30 -3.55
N TYR A 150 -1.75 14.23 -2.89
CA TYR A 150 -0.41 13.66 -3.07
C TYR A 150 -0.21 13.10 -4.47
N LEU A 151 -1.22 12.48 -5.07
CA LEU A 151 -1.12 11.88 -6.39
C LEU A 151 -1.06 12.89 -7.52
N THR A 152 -1.91 13.93 -7.48
CA THR A 152 -2.09 14.86 -8.62
C THR A 152 -1.95 16.35 -8.26
N GLY A 153 -1.86 16.68 -6.98
CA GLY A 153 -1.72 18.06 -6.54
C GLY A 153 -0.32 18.63 -6.79
N ASP A 154 -0.20 19.94 -6.58
CA ASP A 154 1.08 20.64 -6.62
C ASP A 154 1.97 20.19 -5.45
N LEU A 155 3.15 19.66 -5.78
CA LEU A 155 4.22 19.31 -4.86
C LEU A 155 5.48 20.10 -5.17
N SER A 156 5.32 21.38 -5.52
CA SER A 156 6.42 22.29 -5.90
C SER A 156 7.55 22.33 -4.86
N ALA A 157 7.25 22.09 -3.60
CA ALA A 157 8.26 21.94 -2.55
C ALA A 157 9.24 20.76 -2.76
N LEU A 158 8.92 19.81 -3.64
CA LEU A 158 9.78 18.66 -3.99
C LEU A 158 10.59 18.92 -5.27
N SER A 159 10.35 19.99 -5.97
CA SER A 159 10.95 20.34 -7.27
C SER A 159 12.22 21.20 -7.10
N GLN A 160 12.80 21.26 -5.91
CA GLN A 160 14.05 21.99 -5.67
C GLN A 160 15.22 21.03 -5.84
N ASP A 161 15.71 20.97 -7.10
CA ASP A 161 17.09 20.91 -7.63
C ASP A 161 17.10 20.35 -9.06
#